data_75fff135b3518b0378df846303e912d5
#
_entry.id   75fff135b3518b0378df846303e912d5
#
_cell.length_a   1.000
_cell.length_b   1.000
_cell.length_c   1.000
_cell.angle_alpha   90.00
_cell.angle_beta   90.00
_cell.angle_gamma   90.00
#
_symmetry.space_group_name_H-M   'P 1'
#
loop_
_entity.id
_entity.type
_entity.pdbx_description
1 polymer ?
#
loop_
_entity_poly.entity_id
_entity_poly.type
_entity_poly.pdbx_seq_one_letter_code
_entity_poly.pdbx_strand_id
1 'polypeptide(L)'
;GFRQKYEAGYFGGNITPRWIGNTHFCWYAVKTPAGTDFILVNAGKRQKQPAFDQKAMAKALTAELGRKVEPGKMPFREIVFSDDLKQLTFVTEGMKYTYDRNKNKVIGKVKEEPRRREGHWGGVNEENWQGATPSPDGKKEAFVSEGNLFVRDISSGKVNRLSYDGAPGEYYSSFISWSPDSRKLVSCKYRPAWIRKLKTVVSSPGGQL
;
A
#
# COMPACT_ATOMS: atom_id res chain seq x y z
N GLY A 1 21.18 12.39 17.66
CA GLY A 1 20.58 13.69 17.39
C GLY A 1 19.30 13.92 18.17
N PHE A 2 18.88 15.18 18.27
CA PHE A 2 17.74 15.65 19.08
C PHE A 2 16.43 14.90 18.74
N ARG A 3 16.21 14.59 17.48
CA ARG A 3 15.04 13.85 16.99
C ARG A 3 14.92 12.41 17.56
N GLN A 4 16.04 11.71 17.68
CA GLN A 4 16.04 10.34 18.24
C GLN A 4 15.68 10.30 19.74
N LYS A 5 16.04 11.32 20.51
CA LYS A 5 15.68 11.42 21.94
C LYS A 5 14.19 11.65 22.17
N TYR A 6 13.52 12.43 21.29
CA TYR A 6 12.08 12.67 21.39
C TYR A 6 11.25 11.49 20.92
N GLU A 7 11.70 10.76 19.90
CA GLU A 7 10.99 9.58 19.41
C GLU A 7 11.04 8.40 20.40
N ALA A 8 12.03 8.36 21.28
CA ALA A 8 12.17 7.31 22.29
C ALA A 8 11.23 7.46 23.50
N GLY A 9 10.67 8.66 23.73
CA GLY A 9 9.79 8.94 24.87
C GLY A 9 8.32 9.16 24.53
N TYR A 10 7.96 9.19 23.24
CA TYR A 10 6.60 9.48 22.82
C TYR A 10 5.88 8.23 22.33
N PHE A 11 4.90 7.75 23.10
CA PHE A 11 4.10 6.57 22.79
C PHE A 11 2.67 6.96 22.41
N GLY A 12 2.09 6.28 21.43
CA GLY A 12 0.67 6.43 21.08
C GLY A 12 0.27 7.69 20.31
N GLY A 13 1.23 8.53 19.90
CA GLY A 13 0.93 9.83 19.32
C GLY A 13 0.53 9.86 17.86
N ASN A 14 0.79 8.80 17.11
CA ASN A 14 0.46 8.74 15.69
C ASN A 14 -0.23 7.42 15.38
N ILE A 15 -1.55 7.46 15.30
CA ILE A 15 -2.38 6.30 15.01
C ILE A 15 -2.95 6.48 13.61
N THR A 16 -2.64 5.55 12.70
CA THR A 16 -3.19 5.51 11.35
C THR A 16 -4.09 4.29 11.22
N PRO A 17 -5.42 4.45 11.35
CA PRO A 17 -6.34 3.33 11.20
C PRO A 17 -6.36 2.85 9.74
N ARG A 18 -6.39 1.53 9.56
CA ARG A 18 -6.54 0.87 8.26
C ARG A 18 -7.82 0.04 8.26
N TRP A 19 -8.74 0.40 7.40
CA TRP A 19 -10.01 -0.30 7.27
C TRP A 19 -9.83 -1.66 6.59
N ILE A 20 -10.64 -2.63 6.98
CA ILE A 20 -10.59 -3.99 6.46
C ILE A 20 -11.76 -4.16 5.50
N GLY A 21 -11.45 -4.17 4.20
CA GLY A 21 -12.48 -4.27 3.14
C GLY A 21 -13.62 -3.28 3.34
N ASN A 22 -14.85 -3.71 3.08
CA ASN A 22 -16.08 -2.94 3.31
C ASN A 22 -16.73 -3.26 4.66
N THR A 23 -15.93 -3.63 5.65
CA THR A 23 -16.42 -4.02 6.98
C THR A 23 -16.44 -2.85 7.96
N HIS A 24 -17.03 -3.05 9.14
CA HIS A 24 -16.96 -2.10 10.26
C HIS A 24 -15.69 -2.28 11.11
N PHE A 25 -14.69 -2.98 10.60
CA PHE A 25 -13.45 -3.22 11.31
C PHE A 25 -12.31 -2.40 10.73
N CYS A 26 -11.49 -1.88 11.62
CA CYS A 26 -10.19 -1.30 11.27
C CYS A 26 -9.13 -1.79 12.24
N TRP A 27 -7.87 -1.70 11.84
CA TRP A 27 -6.75 -1.98 12.71
C TRP A 27 -5.74 -0.85 12.68
N TYR A 28 -4.94 -0.75 13.72
CA TYR A 28 -3.80 0.15 13.78
C TYR A 28 -2.68 -0.44 14.62
N ALA A 29 -1.47 0.03 14.38
CA ALA A 29 -0.31 -0.28 15.19
C ALA A 29 0.02 0.92 16.09
N VAL A 30 0.35 0.65 17.34
CA VAL A 30 0.75 1.67 18.31
C VAL A 30 2.06 1.26 18.98
N LYS A 31 2.98 2.21 19.08
CA LYS A 31 4.22 2.01 19.84
C LYS A 31 3.94 2.05 21.33
N THR A 32 4.47 1.08 22.07
CA THR A 32 4.43 0.98 23.52
C THR A 32 5.86 0.81 24.07
N PRO A 33 6.11 0.99 25.37
CA PRO A 33 7.43 0.70 25.94
C PRO A 33 7.91 -0.73 25.71
N ALA A 34 6.99 -1.69 25.60
CA ALA A 34 7.28 -3.10 25.35
C ALA A 34 7.51 -3.42 23.85
N GLY A 35 7.19 -2.49 22.95
CA GLY A 35 7.33 -2.68 21.51
C GLY A 35 6.19 -2.10 20.71
N THR A 36 5.59 -2.87 19.79
CA THR A 36 4.47 -2.44 18.97
C THR A 36 3.27 -3.33 19.19
N ASP A 37 2.16 -2.73 19.57
CA ASP A 37 0.87 -3.41 19.69
C ASP A 37 0.03 -3.21 18.44
N PHE A 38 -0.60 -4.29 17.99
CA PHE A 38 -1.53 -4.28 16.87
C PHE A 38 -2.95 -4.42 17.43
N ILE A 39 -3.77 -3.42 17.18
CA ILE A 39 -5.11 -3.31 17.74
C ILE A 39 -6.14 -3.44 16.63
N LEU A 40 -7.09 -4.34 16.80
CA LEU A 40 -8.27 -4.49 15.97
C LEU A 40 -9.45 -3.77 16.63
N VAL A 41 -10.14 -2.94 15.89
CA VAL A 41 -11.28 -2.15 16.33
C VAL A 41 -12.53 -2.58 15.58
N ASN A 42 -13.59 -2.88 16.30
CA ASN A 42 -14.93 -2.98 15.76
C ASN A 42 -15.63 -1.62 15.95
N ALA A 43 -15.69 -0.81 14.91
CA ALA A 43 -16.27 0.53 14.97
C ALA A 43 -17.78 0.47 15.25
N GLY A 44 -18.49 -0.52 14.70
CA GLY A 44 -19.93 -0.68 14.94
C GLY A 44 -20.28 -0.98 16.40
N LYS A 45 -19.45 -1.78 17.07
CA LYS A 45 -19.65 -2.15 18.50
C LYS A 45 -18.82 -1.29 19.46
N ARG A 46 -18.00 -0.35 18.95
CA ARG A 46 -17.07 0.48 19.74
C ARG A 46 -16.14 -0.34 20.64
N GLN A 47 -15.67 -1.47 20.14
CA GLN A 47 -14.81 -2.40 20.89
C GLN A 47 -13.40 -2.44 20.31
N LYS A 48 -12.42 -2.59 21.21
CA LYS A 48 -11.01 -2.76 20.87
C LYS A 48 -10.53 -4.10 21.40
N GLN A 49 -9.70 -4.79 20.63
CA GLN A 49 -9.06 -6.03 21.03
C GLN A 49 -7.70 -6.17 20.35
N PRO A 50 -6.79 -6.99 20.87
CA PRO A 50 -5.57 -7.30 20.15
C PRO A 50 -5.88 -7.89 18.77
N ALA A 51 -5.14 -7.46 17.75
CA ALA A 51 -5.30 -7.98 16.39
C ALA A 51 -5.01 -9.47 16.31
N PHE A 52 -4.10 -9.95 17.16
CA PHE A 52 -3.71 -11.37 17.33
C PHE A 52 -3.03 -11.55 18.68
N ASP A 53 -2.91 -12.80 19.12
CA ASP A 53 -2.10 -13.14 20.29
C ASP A 53 -0.61 -13.01 19.94
N GLN A 54 0.05 -12.01 20.52
CA GLN A 54 1.45 -11.72 20.23
C GLN A 54 2.40 -12.82 20.69
N LYS A 55 2.08 -13.52 21.79
CA LYS A 55 2.91 -14.62 22.31
C LYS A 55 2.82 -15.83 21.38
N ALA A 56 1.60 -16.17 20.97
CA ALA A 56 1.37 -17.26 20.02
C ALA A 56 1.99 -16.98 18.65
N MET A 57 1.85 -15.76 18.15
CA MET A 57 2.47 -15.30 16.90
C MET A 57 3.99 -15.36 16.97
N ALA A 58 4.59 -14.88 18.06
CA ALA A 58 6.04 -14.91 18.26
C ALA A 58 6.58 -16.34 18.26
N LYS A 59 5.86 -17.27 18.91
CA LYS A 59 6.20 -18.69 18.91
C LYS A 59 6.13 -19.31 17.52
N ALA A 60 5.06 -19.04 16.78
CA ALA A 60 4.87 -19.53 15.41
C ALA A 60 5.97 -18.99 14.48
N LEU A 61 6.29 -17.70 14.58
CA LEU A 61 7.35 -17.10 13.77
C LEU A 61 8.76 -17.56 14.16
N THR A 62 9.00 -17.84 15.43
CA THR A 62 10.28 -18.41 15.88
C THR A 62 10.52 -19.75 15.19
N ALA A 63 9.50 -20.60 15.08
CA ALA A 63 9.59 -21.89 14.40
C ALA A 63 9.83 -21.73 12.87
N GLU A 64 9.16 -20.75 12.23
CA GLU A 64 9.26 -20.52 10.78
C GLU A 64 10.55 -19.83 10.34
N LEU A 65 11.05 -18.89 11.14
CA LEU A 65 12.23 -18.09 10.82
C LEU A 65 13.54 -18.68 11.36
N GLY A 66 13.47 -19.71 12.23
CA GLY A 66 14.65 -20.32 12.84
C GLY A 66 15.41 -19.40 13.81
N ARG A 67 14.80 -18.27 14.21
CA ARG A 67 15.37 -17.31 15.16
C ARG A 67 14.33 -16.84 16.16
N LYS A 68 14.77 -16.52 17.36
CA LYS A 68 13.89 -16.04 18.43
C LYS A 68 13.18 -14.74 18.02
N VAL A 69 11.85 -14.76 18.06
CA VAL A 69 10.98 -13.59 17.90
C VAL A 69 10.37 -13.27 19.25
N GLU A 70 10.47 -12.02 19.70
CA GLU A 70 9.92 -11.57 20.98
C GLU A 70 8.53 -10.96 20.78
N PRO A 71 7.57 -11.22 21.69
CA PRO A 71 6.30 -10.51 21.70
C PRO A 71 6.53 -8.99 21.76
N GLY A 72 5.77 -8.23 20.98
CA GLY A 72 5.97 -6.78 20.86
C GLY A 72 7.04 -6.34 19.86
N LYS A 73 7.96 -7.22 19.46
CA LYS A 73 9.01 -6.93 18.47
C LYS A 73 8.82 -7.79 17.22
N MET A 74 7.62 -7.72 16.64
CA MET A 74 7.31 -8.46 15.42
C MET A 74 8.19 -8.01 14.23
N PRO A 75 8.69 -8.96 13.41
CA PRO A 75 9.55 -8.63 12.26
C PRO A 75 8.79 -8.06 11.07
N PHE A 76 7.57 -7.56 11.29
CA PHE A 76 6.73 -6.90 10.30
C PHE A 76 6.07 -5.64 10.90
N ARG A 77 5.64 -4.74 10.04
CA ARG A 77 4.99 -3.49 10.44
C ARG A 77 3.55 -3.40 9.96
N GLU A 78 3.21 -4.15 8.95
CA GLU A 78 1.91 -4.13 8.29
C GLU A 78 1.31 -5.51 8.27
N ILE A 79 0.00 -5.54 8.46
CA ILE A 79 -0.80 -6.75 8.37
C ILE A 79 -2.01 -6.49 7.47
N VAL A 80 -2.45 -7.52 6.78
CA VAL A 80 -3.66 -7.49 5.97
C VAL A 80 -4.57 -8.60 6.46
N PHE A 81 -5.78 -8.25 6.84
CA PHE A 81 -6.79 -9.22 7.25
C PHE A 81 -7.53 -9.79 6.06
N SER A 82 -7.95 -11.04 6.16
CA SER A 82 -9.03 -11.57 5.33
C SER A 82 -10.37 -10.93 5.73
N ASP A 83 -11.33 -10.89 4.81
CA ASP A 83 -12.64 -10.26 5.06
C ASP A 83 -13.40 -10.91 6.23
N ASP A 84 -13.20 -12.20 6.47
CA ASP A 84 -13.77 -12.94 7.57
C ASP A 84 -13.00 -12.82 8.90
N LEU A 85 -11.92 -12.02 8.91
CA LEU A 85 -11.04 -11.78 10.06
C LEU A 85 -10.36 -13.03 10.65
N LYS A 86 -10.47 -14.19 10.03
CA LYS A 86 -9.87 -15.43 10.54
C LYS A 86 -8.39 -15.53 10.23
N GLN A 87 -7.98 -14.95 9.12
CA GLN A 87 -6.60 -14.99 8.67
C GLN A 87 -6.01 -13.58 8.59
N LEU A 88 -4.73 -13.50 8.74
CA LEU A 88 -3.96 -12.30 8.44
C LEU A 88 -2.71 -12.66 7.65
N THR A 89 -2.30 -11.77 6.79
CA THR A 89 -1.07 -11.88 6.02
C THR A 89 -0.13 -10.75 6.38
N PHE A 90 1.15 -11.03 6.36
CA PHE A 90 2.23 -10.05 6.57
C PHE A 90 3.45 -10.44 5.77
N VAL A 91 4.34 -9.49 5.56
CA VAL A 91 5.58 -9.69 4.82
C VAL A 91 6.76 -9.51 5.78
N THR A 92 7.66 -10.46 5.75
CA THR A 92 8.95 -10.37 6.43
C THR A 92 10.00 -11.15 5.66
N GLU A 93 11.23 -10.64 5.62
CA GLU A 93 12.38 -11.26 4.93
C GLU A 93 12.09 -11.64 3.47
N GLY A 94 11.30 -10.80 2.76
CA GLY A 94 10.95 -11.05 1.35
C GLY A 94 9.95 -12.18 1.13
N MET A 95 9.35 -12.70 2.19
CA MET A 95 8.33 -13.74 2.15
C MET A 95 7.01 -13.21 2.70
N LYS A 96 5.92 -13.55 2.03
CA LYS A 96 4.55 -13.30 2.49
C LYS A 96 4.06 -14.52 3.26
N TYR A 97 3.68 -14.32 4.50
CA TYR A 97 3.15 -15.34 5.38
C TYR A 97 1.65 -15.19 5.56
N THR A 98 0.93 -16.29 5.63
CA THR A 98 -0.49 -16.35 6.01
C THR A 98 -0.60 -17.03 7.36
N TYR A 99 -1.25 -16.35 8.31
CA TYR A 99 -1.43 -16.82 9.68
C TYR A 99 -2.91 -16.99 9.99
N ASP A 100 -3.28 -18.17 10.52
CA ASP A 100 -4.62 -18.46 11.02
C ASP A 100 -4.72 -18.04 12.49
N ARG A 101 -5.57 -17.05 12.76
CA ARG A 101 -5.74 -16.47 14.11
C ARG A 101 -6.41 -17.42 15.09
N ASN A 102 -7.25 -18.33 14.60
CA ASN A 102 -7.96 -19.28 15.47
C ASN A 102 -7.05 -20.43 15.86
N LYS A 103 -6.22 -20.89 14.94
CA LYS A 103 -5.28 -22.00 15.16
C LYS A 103 -3.94 -21.54 15.71
N ASN A 104 -3.68 -20.23 15.69
CA ASN A 104 -2.41 -19.62 16.09
C ASN A 104 -1.20 -20.24 15.36
N LYS A 105 -1.35 -20.46 14.04
CA LYS A 105 -0.32 -21.08 13.21
C LYS A 105 -0.14 -20.37 11.88
N VAL A 106 1.07 -20.39 11.37
CA VAL A 106 1.35 -20.06 9.97
C VAL A 106 0.83 -21.20 9.10
N ILE A 107 0.00 -20.88 8.13
CA ILE A 107 -0.64 -21.84 7.21
C ILE A 107 -0.18 -21.71 5.77
N GLY A 108 0.57 -20.66 5.45
CA GLY A 108 1.09 -20.40 4.10
C GLY A 108 2.31 -19.53 4.11
N LYS A 109 3.21 -19.80 3.16
CA LYS A 109 4.45 -19.05 2.92
C LYS A 109 4.67 -18.96 1.43
N VAL A 110 4.75 -17.75 0.88
CA VAL A 110 4.97 -17.50 -0.54
C VAL A 110 6.06 -16.44 -0.68
N LYS A 111 6.97 -16.61 -1.65
CA LYS A 111 7.95 -15.58 -1.96
C LYS A 111 7.23 -14.35 -2.47
N GLU A 112 7.46 -13.21 -1.83
CA GLU A 112 6.94 -11.94 -2.33
C GLU A 112 7.84 -11.48 -3.47
N GLU A 113 7.25 -11.32 -4.65
CA GLU A 113 7.94 -10.62 -5.71
C GLU A 113 8.11 -9.16 -5.28
N PRO A 114 9.34 -8.61 -5.36
CA PRO A 114 9.56 -7.22 -5.01
C PRO A 114 8.65 -6.37 -5.89
N ARG A 115 7.68 -5.69 -5.28
CA ARG A 115 6.93 -4.65 -5.97
C ARG A 115 7.98 -3.70 -6.52
N ARG A 116 8.10 -3.59 -7.83
CA ARG A 116 8.90 -2.53 -8.45
C ARG A 116 8.42 -1.23 -7.84
N ARG A 117 9.20 -0.66 -6.94
CA ARG A 117 9.05 0.73 -6.55
C ARG A 117 9.43 1.52 -7.79
N GLU A 118 8.45 1.84 -8.59
CA GLU A 118 8.62 2.88 -9.58
C GLU A 118 9.01 4.12 -8.81
N GLY A 119 10.20 4.63 -9.11
CA GLY A 119 10.83 5.67 -8.31
C GLY A 119 9.96 6.92 -8.29
N HIS A 120 9.65 7.39 -7.10
CA HIS A 120 8.91 8.62 -6.84
C HIS A 120 9.69 9.89 -7.28
N TRP A 121 10.91 9.74 -7.75
CA TRP A 121 11.79 10.81 -8.16
C TRP A 121 12.27 10.60 -9.60
N GLY A 122 11.71 11.35 -10.50
CA GLY A 122 12.21 11.49 -11.85
C GLY A 122 11.71 10.44 -12.84
N GLY A 123 10.96 10.91 -13.77
CA GLY A 123 10.51 10.19 -14.94
C GLY A 123 9.26 9.39 -14.66
N VAL A 124 8.18 10.06 -14.56
CA VAL A 124 6.90 9.49 -14.96
C VAL A 124 7.06 9.16 -16.43
N ASN A 125 7.47 7.92 -16.71
CA ASN A 125 7.25 7.34 -18.03
C ASN A 125 5.76 7.06 -18.10
N GLU A 126 4.99 8.12 -18.30
CA GLU A 126 3.54 8.10 -18.38
C GLU A 126 3.02 7.35 -19.59
N GLU A 127 3.90 7.10 -20.56
CA GLU A 127 3.58 6.33 -21.75
C GLU A 127 3.36 4.83 -21.48
N ASN A 128 3.73 4.32 -20.31
CA ASN A 128 3.68 2.88 -20.00
C ASN A 128 2.78 2.47 -18.84
N TRP A 129 2.01 3.37 -18.24
CA TRP A 129 0.99 2.96 -17.29
C TRP A 129 -0.27 2.47 -18.03
N GLN A 130 -0.28 1.22 -18.43
CA GLN A 130 -1.41 0.55 -19.07
C GLN A 130 -2.38 -0.11 -18.07
N GLY A 131 -2.33 0.27 -16.81
CA GLY A 131 -3.21 -0.28 -15.79
C GLY A 131 -4.58 0.39 -15.80
N ALA A 132 -5.63 -0.36 -16.07
CA ALA A 132 -7.00 0.09 -15.82
C ALA A 132 -7.34 -0.12 -14.33
N THR A 133 -8.06 0.83 -13.74
CA THR A 133 -8.53 0.76 -12.34
C THR A 133 -9.97 0.26 -12.34
N PRO A 134 -10.24 -0.96 -11.82
CA PRO A 134 -11.59 -1.51 -11.80
C PRO A 134 -12.48 -0.75 -10.81
N SER A 135 -13.76 -0.65 -11.14
CA SER A 135 -14.79 -0.14 -10.23
C SER A 135 -15.04 -1.14 -9.09
N PRO A 136 -15.49 -0.68 -7.90
CA PRO A 136 -15.76 -1.56 -6.75
C PRO A 136 -16.74 -2.68 -7.03
N ASP A 137 -17.71 -2.47 -7.94
CA ASP A 137 -18.68 -3.49 -8.36
C ASP A 137 -18.15 -4.43 -9.45
N GLY A 138 -16.92 -4.23 -9.94
CA GLY A 138 -16.28 -5.04 -10.95
C GLY A 138 -16.87 -4.93 -12.36
N LYS A 139 -17.82 -4.02 -12.62
CA LYS A 139 -18.50 -3.91 -13.91
C LYS A 139 -17.81 -2.99 -14.89
N LYS A 140 -17.02 -2.06 -14.39
CA LYS A 140 -16.34 -1.03 -15.19
C LYS A 140 -14.86 -0.96 -14.81
N GLU A 141 -14.09 -0.38 -15.69
CA GLU A 141 -12.70 -0.02 -15.42
C GLU A 141 -12.39 1.36 -16.02
N ALA A 142 -11.60 2.13 -15.32
CA ALA A 142 -11.16 3.45 -15.75
C ALA A 142 -9.69 3.44 -16.09
N PHE A 143 -9.30 4.15 -17.14
CA PHE A 143 -7.92 4.26 -17.59
C PHE A 143 -7.65 5.60 -18.26
N VAL A 144 -6.38 5.92 -18.42
CA VAL A 144 -5.94 7.10 -19.15
C VAL A 144 -5.35 6.65 -20.48
N SER A 145 -5.75 7.31 -21.55
CA SER A 145 -5.17 7.13 -22.88
C SER A 145 -5.02 8.50 -23.55
N GLU A 146 -3.87 8.74 -24.18
CA GLU A 146 -3.56 10.01 -24.84
C GLU A 146 -3.83 11.23 -23.95
N GLY A 147 -3.49 11.13 -22.68
CA GLY A 147 -3.67 12.19 -21.69
C GLY A 147 -5.12 12.42 -21.23
N ASN A 148 -6.09 11.63 -21.69
CA ASN A 148 -7.51 11.75 -21.37
C ASN A 148 -8.05 10.55 -20.60
N LEU A 149 -9.13 10.78 -19.88
CA LEU A 149 -9.80 9.80 -19.03
C LEU A 149 -10.86 9.03 -19.81
N PHE A 150 -10.87 7.72 -19.64
CA PHE A 150 -11.83 6.80 -20.26
C PHE A 150 -12.40 5.83 -19.23
N VAL A 151 -13.60 5.36 -19.50
CA VAL A 151 -14.22 4.24 -18.76
C VAL A 151 -14.66 3.19 -19.75
N ARG A 152 -14.30 1.95 -19.49
CA ARG A 152 -14.73 0.79 -20.26
C ARG A 152 -15.69 -0.06 -19.42
N ASP A 153 -16.80 -0.46 -20.01
CA ASP A 153 -17.68 -1.49 -19.46
C ASP A 153 -17.08 -2.85 -19.77
N ILE A 154 -16.86 -3.66 -18.72
CA ILE A 154 -16.14 -4.93 -18.84
C ILE A 154 -16.96 -5.96 -19.60
N SER A 155 -18.29 -5.93 -19.47
CA SER A 155 -19.18 -6.92 -20.08
C SER A 155 -19.37 -6.68 -21.58
N SER A 156 -19.55 -5.43 -21.98
CA SER A 156 -19.82 -5.07 -23.38
C SER A 156 -18.57 -4.60 -24.15
N GLY A 157 -17.47 -4.34 -23.45
CA GLY A 157 -16.27 -3.73 -24.05
C GLY A 157 -16.46 -2.29 -24.49
N LYS A 158 -17.62 -1.67 -24.25
CA LYS A 158 -17.92 -0.30 -24.69
C LYS A 158 -17.06 0.69 -23.91
N VAL A 159 -16.35 1.56 -24.65
CA VAL A 159 -15.49 2.60 -24.10
C VAL A 159 -16.19 3.95 -24.20
N ASN A 160 -16.23 4.67 -23.10
CA ASN A 160 -16.72 6.05 -23.02
C ASN A 160 -15.56 6.97 -22.62
N ARG A 161 -15.34 8.01 -23.40
CA ARG A 161 -14.38 9.06 -23.10
C ARG A 161 -15.01 10.06 -22.12
N LEU A 162 -14.33 10.38 -21.02
CA LEU A 162 -14.81 11.28 -19.99
C LEU A 162 -14.19 12.69 -20.07
N SER A 163 -12.99 12.82 -20.64
CA SER A 163 -12.32 14.12 -20.78
C SER A 163 -11.80 14.32 -22.20
N TYR A 164 -11.71 15.59 -22.62
CA TYR A 164 -11.32 15.99 -23.97
C TYR A 164 -10.22 17.06 -23.99
N ASP A 165 -9.71 17.40 -22.83
CA ASP A 165 -8.81 18.52 -22.58
C ASP A 165 -7.41 18.08 -22.14
N GLY A 166 -7.10 16.80 -22.29
CA GLY A 166 -5.76 16.26 -22.13
C GLY A 166 -4.90 16.57 -23.35
N ALA A 167 -3.68 17.06 -23.13
CA ALA A 167 -2.72 17.43 -24.15
C ALA A 167 -1.29 17.13 -23.68
N PRO A 168 -0.30 17.07 -24.59
CA PRO A 168 1.10 17.00 -24.20
C PRO A 168 1.46 18.15 -23.27
N GLY A 169 1.96 17.82 -22.06
CA GLY A 169 2.29 18.79 -21.01
C GLY A 169 1.12 19.20 -20.12
N GLU A 170 -0.09 18.70 -20.35
CA GLU A 170 -1.23 18.85 -19.43
C GLU A 170 -2.20 17.67 -19.62
N TYR A 171 -2.15 16.70 -18.73
CA TYR A 171 -2.82 15.41 -18.91
C TYR A 171 -3.41 14.87 -17.60
N TYR A 172 -4.32 13.92 -17.72
CA TYR A 172 -4.90 13.24 -16.57
C TYR A 172 -3.96 12.15 -16.04
N SER A 173 -3.90 12.05 -14.72
CA SER A 173 -3.14 11.02 -14.02
C SER A 173 -3.81 9.67 -14.09
N SER A 174 -3.00 8.63 -14.15
CA SER A 174 -3.43 7.25 -13.91
C SER A 174 -3.86 6.98 -12.46
N PHE A 175 -3.63 7.94 -11.56
CA PHE A 175 -4.18 7.88 -10.20
C PHE A 175 -5.67 8.14 -10.23
N ILE A 176 -6.44 7.06 -10.35
CA ILE A 176 -7.90 7.07 -10.43
C ILE A 176 -8.46 6.42 -9.16
N SER A 177 -9.42 7.09 -8.54
CA SER A 177 -10.15 6.56 -7.39
C SER A 177 -11.66 6.54 -7.69
N TRP A 178 -12.31 5.40 -7.48
CA TRP A 178 -13.74 5.24 -7.62
C TRP A 178 -14.46 5.53 -6.31
N SER A 179 -15.67 6.08 -6.42
CA SER A 179 -16.60 6.10 -5.29
C SER A 179 -17.05 4.68 -4.93
N PRO A 180 -17.37 4.40 -3.66
CA PRO A 180 -17.82 3.08 -3.23
C PRO A 180 -19.04 2.54 -3.97
N ASP A 181 -19.91 3.43 -4.46
CA ASP A 181 -21.10 3.09 -5.24
C ASP A 181 -20.81 2.88 -6.75
N SER A 182 -19.54 2.93 -7.17
CA SER A 182 -19.11 2.76 -8.57
C SER A 182 -19.69 3.77 -9.57
N ARG A 183 -20.26 4.88 -9.09
CA ARG A 183 -20.94 5.87 -9.94
C ARG A 183 -20.06 7.06 -10.29
N LYS A 184 -19.07 7.37 -9.47
CA LYS A 184 -18.19 8.52 -9.63
C LYS A 184 -16.73 8.08 -9.59
N LEU A 185 -15.89 8.83 -10.26
CA LEU A 185 -14.45 8.68 -10.14
C LEU A 185 -13.77 10.04 -10.00
N VAL A 186 -12.60 10.03 -9.39
CA VAL A 186 -11.74 11.19 -9.22
C VAL A 186 -10.38 10.86 -9.83
N SER A 187 -9.85 11.78 -10.59
CA SER A 187 -8.48 11.78 -11.08
C SER A 187 -7.91 13.19 -11.01
N CYS A 188 -6.60 13.30 -11.00
CA CYS A 188 -5.92 14.59 -11.02
C CYS A 188 -5.46 14.92 -12.42
N LYS A 189 -5.62 16.17 -12.85
CA LYS A 189 -4.99 16.69 -14.06
C LYS A 189 -3.64 17.28 -13.70
N TYR A 190 -2.59 16.88 -14.40
CA TYR A 190 -1.23 17.34 -14.17
C TYR A 190 -0.77 18.31 -15.23
N ARG A 191 -0.05 19.31 -14.78
CA ARG A 191 0.87 20.08 -15.59
C ARG A 191 2.25 19.86 -15.03
N PRO A 192 3.06 18.95 -15.60
CA PRO A 192 4.39 18.69 -15.08
C PRO A 192 5.26 19.94 -15.17
N ALA A 193 6.12 20.11 -14.17
CA ALA A 193 7.13 21.16 -14.24
C ALA A 193 8.06 20.91 -15.43
N TRP A 194 8.45 21.97 -16.10
CA TRP A 194 9.37 21.89 -17.22
C TRP A 194 10.74 21.46 -16.70
N ILE A 195 11.10 20.20 -16.94
CA ILE A 195 12.43 19.70 -16.62
C ILE A 195 13.34 19.99 -17.79
N ARG A 196 14.16 21.03 -17.67
CA ARG A 196 15.28 21.25 -18.57
C ARG A 196 16.35 20.19 -18.31
N LYS A 197 16.56 19.29 -19.26
CA LYS A 197 17.74 18.44 -19.25
C LYS A 197 18.96 19.29 -19.64
N LEU A 198 19.75 19.71 -18.67
CA LEU A 198 21.06 20.30 -18.94
C LEU A 198 22.02 19.16 -19.33
N LYS A 199 22.44 19.15 -20.57
CA LYS A 199 23.54 18.30 -21.01
C LYS A 199 24.83 19.01 -20.64
N THR A 200 25.51 18.57 -19.59
CA THR A 200 26.86 19.02 -19.26
C THR A 200 27.86 18.18 -20.05
N VAL A 201 28.69 18.82 -20.82
CA VAL A 201 29.84 18.19 -21.45
C VAL A 201 30.98 18.28 -20.47
N VAL A 202 31.49 17.15 -20.00
CA VAL A 202 32.70 17.09 -19.21
C VAL A 202 33.87 17.16 -20.17
N SER A 203 34.60 18.26 -20.19
CA SER A 203 35.72 18.52 -21.11
C SER A 203 36.99 17.76 -20.76
N SER A 204 37.03 17.11 -19.59
CA SER A 204 38.15 16.25 -19.17
C SER A 204 37.61 14.94 -18.66
N PRO A 205 37.71 13.84 -19.42
CA PRO A 205 37.39 12.51 -18.92
C PRO A 205 38.30 12.18 -17.74
N GLY A 206 37.70 11.62 -16.66
CA GLY A 206 38.48 11.16 -15.50
C GLY A 206 39.53 10.10 -15.95
N GLY A 207 40.80 10.39 -15.75
CA GLY A 207 41.92 9.51 -16.13
C GLY A 207 42.94 10.13 -17.12
N GLN A 208 42.77 11.37 -17.51
CA GLN A 208 43.79 12.14 -18.20
C GLN A 208 44.51 13.06 -17.21
N LEU A 209 45.43 12.49 -16.47
CA LEU A 209 46.60 13.10 -15.85
C LEU A 209 47.75 12.15 -16.02
#